data_a247299049493ced7904de1e4a71f7cc
#
_entry.id   a247299049493ced7904de1e4a71f7cc
#
_cell.length_a   1.000
_cell.length_b   1.000
_cell.length_c   1.000
_cell.angle_alpha   90.00
_cell.angle_beta   90.00
_cell.angle_gamma   90.00
#
_symmetry.space_group_name_H-M   'P 1'
#
loop_
_entity.id
_entity.type
_entity.pdbx_description
1 polymer ?
#
loop_
_entity_poly.entity_id
_entity_poly.type
_entity_poly.pdbx_seq_one_letter_code
_entity_poly.pdbx_strand_id
1 'polypeptide(L)'
;MLGAAPLAGAQGAAQLTLTTDQTVAYVNGVATPLPAAPRLIGGRTLVPLRETAALLGQPVSEVGGQLQVGRLNVDPARGTVFLAGAAQPSGSVVDVSGVPYVPVRLLADALNATLSVGPDGRTLTLAALAQGVNPLAPQARFSTDKTVYAPGERVVYTEYAFDPDGADLTSRRWTGRQEVFFQPGTYTVTLQVTNSRGLQSAPFSRTLRVEGPAVDTPLTYALKYAEPGDRFPDPQLRSYPLAPTQPTFRENHPLLFSNSPEVPTQSGVLYQDSLAGRVRLLGYHINGLKTGARLHILARNLEGGPVELRTERQGETAPTRIETLLGQVTLLDYFASTGGPTLTLAPGATVPVYSSPTLTPGTGVNVMQDLVASGRVELTFLMLEEALPPTAQVAQQLPYLPHDGKHQRGTFENAVRGLRVNLTTLPARLVIGDGQVDPAITGVDKLTGQPQRLAGNYGVRYHLEVYGAAGTAVAFSPRGGLYRGAMHVQDGPLAQTIKLPRTGNAIEPDQPVLLWRTRSDRLDLDLVPASGSNLPVSLIFYRGGTGTGTGTGYGGLFKPYQP
;
A
#
# COMPACT_ATOMS: atom_id res chain seq x y z
N MET A 1 21.52 -25.89 -57.49
CA MET A 1 20.45 -24.87 -57.36
C MET A 1 19.16 -25.63 -57.17
N LEU A 2 18.75 -25.83 -55.95
CA LEU A 2 17.41 -26.33 -55.59
C LEU A 2 16.68 -25.16 -54.99
N GLY A 3 15.77 -24.56 -55.77
CA GLY A 3 14.87 -23.54 -55.29
C GLY A 3 13.90 -24.11 -54.26
N ALA A 4 13.97 -23.69 -53.06
CA ALA A 4 12.94 -23.95 -52.04
C ALA A 4 11.67 -23.20 -52.48
N ALA A 5 10.62 -23.98 -52.84
CA ALA A 5 9.30 -23.43 -53.03
C ALA A 5 8.83 -22.78 -51.70
N PRO A 6 8.15 -21.62 -51.75
CA PRO A 6 7.58 -21.07 -50.51
C PRO A 6 6.53 -22.07 -50.02
N LEU A 7 6.70 -22.51 -48.77
CA LEU A 7 5.65 -23.21 -48.04
C LEU A 7 4.40 -22.33 -48.10
N ALA A 8 3.33 -22.86 -48.71
CA ALA A 8 2.02 -22.24 -48.70
C ALA A 8 1.66 -21.95 -47.25
N GLY A 9 1.67 -20.65 -46.88
CA GLY A 9 1.43 -20.19 -45.54
C GLY A 9 0.11 -20.73 -45.04
N ALA A 10 0.12 -21.30 -43.85
CA ALA A 10 -1.09 -21.53 -43.10
C ALA A 10 -1.86 -20.21 -43.06
N GLN A 11 -3.14 -20.23 -43.47
CA GLN A 11 -4.07 -19.10 -43.38
C GLN A 11 -4.32 -18.85 -41.88
N GLY A 12 -3.41 -18.12 -41.21
CA GLY A 12 -3.40 -17.89 -39.76
C GLY A 12 -2.78 -16.54 -39.42
N ALA A 13 -2.59 -16.30 -38.16
CA ALA A 13 -1.92 -15.09 -37.65
C ALA A 13 -0.44 -15.09 -38.07
N ALA A 14 0.02 -13.96 -38.64
CA ALA A 14 1.45 -13.73 -38.86
C ALA A 14 2.07 -13.10 -37.61
N GLN A 15 3.07 -13.77 -37.06
CA GLN A 15 3.88 -13.22 -35.96
C GLN A 15 5.18 -12.66 -36.54
N LEU A 16 5.40 -11.37 -36.34
CA LEU A 16 6.58 -10.66 -36.80
C LEU A 16 7.39 -10.16 -35.60
N THR A 17 8.62 -10.63 -35.47
CA THR A 17 9.57 -10.11 -34.48
C THR A 17 10.58 -9.21 -35.18
N LEU A 18 10.70 -7.98 -34.66
CA LEU A 18 11.60 -6.94 -35.13
C LEU A 18 12.56 -6.56 -33.99
N THR A 19 13.78 -6.18 -34.34
CA THR A 19 14.73 -5.59 -33.37
C THR A 19 15.14 -4.22 -33.90
N THR A 20 15.13 -3.20 -33.03
CA THR A 20 15.57 -1.84 -33.38
C THR A 20 16.97 -1.87 -33.95
N ASP A 21 17.19 -1.13 -35.07
CA ASP A 21 18.45 -1.01 -35.82
C ASP A 21 18.95 -2.32 -36.49
N GLN A 22 18.07 -3.35 -36.62
CA GLN A 22 18.41 -4.59 -37.33
C GLN A 22 17.62 -4.70 -38.64
N THR A 23 18.29 -5.17 -39.69
CA THR A 23 17.70 -5.41 -41.03
C THR A 23 17.26 -6.87 -41.24
N VAL A 24 17.14 -7.63 -40.17
CA VAL A 24 16.59 -8.97 -40.16
C VAL A 24 15.38 -9.00 -39.24
N ALA A 25 14.26 -9.42 -39.75
CA ALA A 25 13.04 -9.71 -39.02
C ALA A 25 12.84 -11.22 -38.92
N TYR A 26 11.98 -11.67 -37.99
CA TYR A 26 11.56 -13.05 -37.92
C TYR A 26 10.06 -13.14 -38.15
N VAL A 27 9.66 -13.80 -39.24
CA VAL A 27 8.25 -14.06 -39.56
C VAL A 27 7.94 -15.50 -39.17
N ASN A 28 7.08 -15.70 -38.18
CA ASN A 28 6.77 -17.01 -37.60
C ASN A 28 8.05 -17.80 -37.21
N GLY A 29 9.04 -17.10 -36.66
CA GLY A 29 10.33 -17.68 -36.27
C GLY A 29 11.33 -17.86 -37.41
N VAL A 30 10.99 -17.57 -38.67
CA VAL A 30 11.88 -17.69 -39.83
C VAL A 30 12.55 -16.34 -40.09
N ALA A 31 13.88 -16.33 -40.15
CA ALA A 31 14.65 -15.11 -40.45
C ALA A 31 14.33 -14.62 -41.87
N THR A 32 13.94 -13.37 -41.97
CA THR A 32 13.50 -12.72 -43.21
C THR A 32 14.20 -11.35 -43.33
N PRO A 33 14.82 -11.04 -44.47
CA PRO A 33 15.41 -9.73 -44.71
C PRO A 33 14.37 -8.61 -44.58
N LEU A 34 14.74 -7.53 -43.89
CA LEU A 34 13.96 -6.31 -43.79
C LEU A 34 14.77 -5.19 -44.48
N PRO A 35 14.29 -4.64 -45.60
CA PRO A 35 15.07 -3.64 -46.39
C PRO A 35 15.42 -2.38 -45.64
N ALA A 36 14.64 -2.02 -44.62
CA ALA A 36 14.88 -0.87 -43.77
C ALA A 36 14.65 -1.24 -42.30
N ALA A 37 15.63 -0.97 -41.44
CA ALA A 37 15.58 -1.32 -40.01
C ALA A 37 14.56 -0.48 -39.23
N PRO A 38 13.85 -1.03 -38.22
CA PRO A 38 13.10 -0.23 -37.26
C PRO A 38 14.03 0.74 -36.52
N ARG A 39 13.57 1.95 -36.21
CA ARG A 39 14.40 3.00 -35.58
C ARG A 39 13.74 3.62 -34.37
N LEU A 40 14.56 4.04 -33.42
CA LEU A 40 14.10 4.85 -32.29
C LEU A 40 14.27 6.33 -32.66
N ILE A 41 13.17 7.05 -32.89
CA ILE A 41 13.16 8.47 -33.25
C ILE A 41 12.24 9.22 -32.29
N GLY A 42 12.78 10.24 -31.62
CA GLY A 42 11.99 11.04 -30.67
C GLY A 42 11.38 10.24 -29.52
N GLY A 43 12.07 9.20 -29.05
CA GLY A 43 11.58 8.31 -27.97
C GLY A 43 10.50 7.32 -28.40
N ARG A 44 10.23 7.21 -29.70
CA ARG A 44 9.25 6.26 -30.27
C ARG A 44 9.96 5.29 -31.20
N THR A 45 9.59 4.02 -31.14
CA THR A 45 10.05 3.06 -32.13
C THR A 45 9.18 3.16 -33.38
N LEU A 46 9.81 3.54 -34.49
CA LEU A 46 9.20 3.67 -35.79
C LEU A 46 9.61 2.47 -36.66
N VAL A 47 8.68 2.00 -37.46
CA VAL A 47 8.89 0.88 -38.40
C VAL A 47 8.61 1.34 -39.84
N PRO A 48 9.34 0.80 -40.83
CA PRO A 48 9.08 1.08 -42.23
C PRO A 48 7.69 0.52 -42.61
N LEU A 49 6.77 1.39 -43.02
CA LEU A 49 5.36 1.09 -43.13
C LEU A 49 5.06 -0.04 -44.12
N ARG A 50 5.58 0.07 -45.32
CA ARG A 50 5.28 -0.88 -46.41
C ARG A 50 5.85 -2.26 -46.12
N GLU A 51 7.10 -2.31 -45.71
CA GLU A 51 7.85 -3.53 -45.47
C GLU A 51 7.27 -4.30 -44.27
N THR A 52 6.98 -3.57 -43.19
CA THR A 52 6.41 -4.18 -42.00
C THR A 52 5.00 -4.70 -42.25
N ALA A 53 4.17 -3.96 -42.96
CA ALA A 53 2.82 -4.43 -43.33
C ALA A 53 2.89 -5.66 -44.22
N ALA A 54 3.78 -5.67 -45.22
CA ALA A 54 3.96 -6.81 -46.12
C ALA A 54 4.39 -8.09 -45.40
N LEU A 55 5.33 -7.98 -44.42
CA LEU A 55 5.79 -9.12 -43.59
C LEU A 55 4.65 -9.64 -42.70
N LEU A 56 3.71 -8.79 -42.32
CA LEU A 56 2.48 -9.19 -41.61
C LEU A 56 1.37 -9.72 -42.52
N GLY A 57 1.64 -9.86 -43.82
CA GLY A 57 0.64 -10.30 -44.80
C GLY A 57 -0.50 -9.30 -45.04
N GLN A 58 -0.26 -8.02 -44.73
CA GLN A 58 -1.27 -6.97 -44.86
C GLN A 58 -1.09 -6.20 -46.18
N PRO A 59 -2.16 -6.00 -46.98
CA PRO A 59 -2.07 -5.25 -48.22
C PRO A 59 -1.78 -3.79 -47.93
N VAL A 60 -0.93 -3.22 -48.78
CA VAL A 60 -0.68 -1.78 -48.84
C VAL A 60 -1.23 -1.27 -50.18
N SER A 61 -2.22 -0.40 -50.14
CA SER A 61 -2.72 0.28 -51.36
C SER A 61 -2.14 1.69 -51.42
N GLU A 62 -1.88 2.15 -52.63
CA GLU A 62 -1.41 3.50 -52.91
C GLU A 62 -2.27 4.17 -53.94
N VAL A 63 -2.83 5.33 -53.59
CA VAL A 63 -3.65 6.13 -54.48
C VAL A 63 -3.23 7.60 -54.35
N GLY A 64 -2.76 8.20 -55.45
CA GLY A 64 -2.37 9.61 -55.45
C GLY A 64 -1.24 9.98 -54.44
N GLY A 65 -0.32 9.05 -54.18
CA GLY A 65 0.78 9.24 -53.20
C GLY A 65 0.38 9.02 -51.76
N GLN A 66 -0.90 8.70 -51.47
CA GLN A 66 -1.36 8.30 -50.14
C GLN A 66 -1.28 6.80 -49.97
N LEU A 67 -0.82 6.34 -48.82
CA LEU A 67 -0.70 4.94 -48.44
C LEU A 67 -1.85 4.55 -47.51
N GLN A 68 -2.51 3.44 -47.82
CA GLN A 68 -3.52 2.86 -46.96
C GLN A 68 -3.09 1.46 -46.50
N VAL A 69 -3.09 1.24 -45.18
CA VAL A 69 -2.77 -0.05 -44.57
C VAL A 69 -3.80 -0.31 -43.45
N GLY A 70 -4.67 -1.26 -43.62
CA GLY A 70 -5.78 -1.49 -42.71
C GLY A 70 -6.62 -0.22 -42.51
N ARG A 71 -6.70 0.27 -41.26
CA ARG A 71 -7.42 1.52 -40.94
C ARG A 71 -6.53 2.77 -40.96
N LEU A 72 -5.25 2.64 -41.36
CA LEU A 72 -4.30 3.73 -41.44
C LEU A 72 -4.25 4.34 -42.82
N ASN A 73 -4.42 5.66 -42.93
CA ASN A 73 -4.16 6.46 -44.13
C ASN A 73 -2.98 7.39 -43.84
N VAL A 74 -1.96 7.33 -44.68
CA VAL A 74 -0.73 8.09 -44.55
C VAL A 74 -0.45 8.87 -45.79
N ASP A 75 -0.24 10.18 -45.70
CA ASP A 75 0.29 11.04 -46.74
C ASP A 75 1.72 11.44 -46.35
N PRO A 76 2.74 10.73 -46.88
CA PRO A 76 4.11 11.01 -46.52
C PRO A 76 4.58 12.41 -46.98
N ALA A 77 4.06 12.89 -48.12
CA ALA A 77 4.43 14.18 -48.69
C ALA A 77 3.92 15.36 -47.86
N ARG A 78 2.73 15.20 -47.24
CA ARG A 78 2.13 16.20 -46.36
C ARG A 78 2.46 15.97 -44.90
N GLY A 79 3.08 14.85 -44.53
CA GLY A 79 3.35 14.48 -43.13
C GLY A 79 2.09 14.20 -42.31
N THR A 80 0.95 13.84 -42.97
CA THR A 80 -0.30 13.65 -42.28
C THR A 80 -0.68 12.17 -42.18
N VAL A 81 -1.28 11.79 -41.06
CA VAL A 81 -1.69 10.43 -40.75
C VAL A 81 -3.09 10.46 -40.15
N PHE A 82 -3.95 9.54 -40.63
CA PHE A 82 -5.29 9.31 -40.06
C PHE A 82 -5.46 7.84 -39.68
N LEU A 83 -5.91 7.59 -38.47
CA LEU A 83 -6.31 6.26 -38.01
C LEU A 83 -7.83 6.20 -37.87
N ALA A 84 -8.47 5.32 -38.64
CA ALA A 84 -9.94 5.19 -38.71
C ALA A 84 -10.64 6.56 -38.88
N GLY A 85 -10.05 7.45 -39.70
CA GLY A 85 -10.58 8.79 -39.99
C GLY A 85 -10.17 9.87 -38.98
N ALA A 86 -9.59 9.51 -37.83
CA ALA A 86 -9.11 10.47 -36.84
C ALA A 86 -7.67 10.92 -37.14
N ALA A 87 -7.44 12.24 -37.20
CA ALA A 87 -6.11 12.81 -37.42
C ALA A 87 -5.16 12.46 -36.27
N GLN A 88 -3.95 12.06 -36.61
CA GLN A 88 -2.90 11.75 -35.65
C GLN A 88 -1.96 12.96 -35.45
N PRO A 89 -1.27 13.04 -34.29
CA PRO A 89 -0.34 14.14 -34.00
C PRO A 89 0.71 14.31 -35.11
N SER A 90 1.18 15.55 -35.30
CA SER A 90 2.30 15.85 -36.19
C SER A 90 3.54 15.00 -35.84
N GLY A 91 4.25 14.50 -36.86
CA GLY A 91 5.36 13.56 -36.69
C GLY A 91 4.95 12.10 -36.52
N SER A 92 3.67 11.75 -36.80
CA SER A 92 3.22 10.35 -36.86
C SER A 92 3.60 9.63 -38.16
N VAL A 93 4.18 10.33 -39.12
CA VAL A 93 4.93 9.75 -40.24
C VAL A 93 6.24 10.53 -40.40
N VAL A 94 7.33 9.81 -40.62
CA VAL A 94 8.67 10.38 -40.87
C VAL A 94 9.22 9.71 -42.11
N ASP A 95 9.61 10.50 -43.09
CA ASP A 95 10.35 9.99 -44.23
C ASP A 95 11.85 9.86 -43.88
N VAL A 96 12.38 8.66 -44.07
CA VAL A 96 13.81 8.39 -43.87
C VAL A 96 14.36 7.84 -45.20
N SER A 97 15.03 8.68 -45.95
CA SER A 97 15.65 8.32 -47.24
C SER A 97 14.62 7.72 -48.26
N GLY A 98 13.44 8.32 -48.36
CA GLY A 98 12.39 7.86 -49.25
C GLY A 98 11.53 6.72 -48.73
N VAL A 99 11.74 6.27 -47.47
CA VAL A 99 10.93 5.22 -46.82
C VAL A 99 10.06 5.88 -45.76
N PRO A 100 8.72 5.74 -45.83
CA PRO A 100 7.82 6.26 -44.81
C PRO A 100 7.82 5.36 -43.59
N TYR A 101 8.18 5.94 -42.43
CA TYR A 101 8.15 5.28 -41.12
C TYR A 101 6.96 5.76 -40.28
N VAL A 102 6.34 4.85 -39.57
CA VAL A 102 5.27 5.16 -38.61
C VAL A 102 5.56 4.53 -37.25
N PRO A 103 5.04 5.10 -36.15
CA PRO A 103 5.12 4.46 -34.83
C PRO A 103 4.56 3.05 -34.89
N VAL A 104 5.30 2.07 -34.35
CA VAL A 104 4.91 0.65 -34.40
C VAL A 104 3.55 0.40 -33.73
N ARG A 105 3.24 1.14 -32.66
CA ARG A 105 1.92 1.03 -32.00
C ARG A 105 0.79 1.51 -32.90
N LEU A 106 1.00 2.58 -33.63
CA LEU A 106 0.00 3.11 -34.57
C LEU A 106 -0.31 2.10 -35.70
N LEU A 107 0.73 1.41 -36.20
CA LEU A 107 0.54 0.33 -37.17
C LEU A 107 -0.18 -0.87 -36.56
N ALA A 108 0.20 -1.26 -35.33
CA ALA A 108 -0.48 -2.33 -34.62
C ALA A 108 -1.97 -2.03 -34.41
N ASP A 109 -2.30 -0.82 -33.96
CA ASP A 109 -3.69 -0.38 -33.78
C ASP A 109 -4.47 -0.38 -35.10
N ALA A 110 -3.83 0.03 -36.20
CA ALA A 110 -4.44 0.07 -37.54
C ALA A 110 -4.80 -1.32 -38.08
N LEU A 111 -3.98 -2.31 -37.71
CA LEU A 111 -4.12 -3.70 -38.17
C LEU A 111 -4.89 -4.59 -37.16
N ASN A 112 -5.33 -4.06 -36.04
CA ASN A 112 -5.79 -4.85 -34.90
C ASN A 112 -4.77 -5.92 -34.49
N ALA A 113 -3.49 -5.63 -34.67
CA ALA A 113 -2.39 -6.50 -34.27
C ALA A 113 -2.06 -6.32 -32.80
N THR A 114 -1.61 -7.38 -32.15
CA THR A 114 -1.00 -7.27 -30.82
C THR A 114 0.43 -6.79 -30.96
N LEU A 115 0.89 -5.98 -30.00
CA LEU A 115 2.28 -5.52 -29.91
C LEU A 115 2.80 -5.82 -28.52
N SER A 116 3.84 -6.63 -28.43
CA SER A 116 4.63 -6.82 -27.19
C SER A 116 6.04 -6.28 -27.36
N VAL A 117 6.61 -5.77 -26.27
CA VAL A 117 7.97 -5.24 -26.21
C VAL A 117 8.78 -6.14 -25.30
N GLY A 118 9.90 -6.63 -25.78
CA GLY A 118 10.82 -7.46 -24.99
C GLY A 118 11.44 -6.70 -23.80
N PRO A 119 11.97 -7.41 -22.82
CA PRO A 119 12.59 -6.81 -21.63
C PRO A 119 13.82 -5.94 -21.95
N ASP A 120 14.41 -6.12 -23.13
CA ASP A 120 15.52 -5.31 -23.66
C ASP A 120 15.07 -3.93 -24.19
N GLY A 121 13.75 -3.67 -24.27
CA GLY A 121 13.15 -2.46 -24.84
C GLY A 121 13.39 -2.27 -26.35
N ARG A 122 14.07 -3.21 -27.03
CA ARG A 122 14.48 -3.13 -28.43
C ARG A 122 13.80 -4.17 -29.31
N THR A 123 13.44 -5.31 -28.76
CA THR A 123 12.74 -6.40 -29.46
C THR A 123 11.24 -6.17 -29.42
N LEU A 124 10.60 -6.18 -30.56
CA LEU A 124 9.18 -5.94 -30.75
C LEU A 124 8.56 -7.16 -31.42
N THR A 125 7.44 -7.62 -30.92
CA THR A 125 6.68 -8.69 -31.55
C THR A 125 5.28 -8.20 -31.89
N LEU A 126 4.92 -8.27 -33.16
CA LEU A 126 3.58 -7.99 -33.66
C LEU A 126 2.92 -9.31 -34.09
N ALA A 127 1.65 -9.50 -33.77
CA ALA A 127 0.85 -10.60 -34.30
C ALA A 127 -0.43 -10.03 -34.93
N ALA A 128 -0.56 -10.21 -36.25
CA ALA A 128 -1.69 -9.75 -37.01
C ALA A 128 -2.39 -10.93 -37.73
N LEU A 129 -3.71 -10.87 -37.85
CA LEU A 129 -4.47 -11.82 -38.67
C LEU A 129 -4.39 -11.42 -40.13
N ALA A 130 -4.34 -12.40 -41.03
CA ALA A 130 -4.48 -12.15 -42.45
C ALA A 130 -5.85 -11.52 -42.74
N GLN A 131 -5.95 -10.73 -43.84
CA GLN A 131 -7.20 -10.08 -44.20
C GLN A 131 -8.30 -11.10 -44.48
N GLY A 132 -9.49 -10.89 -43.89
CA GLY A 132 -10.64 -11.79 -44.02
C GLY A 132 -10.67 -13.00 -43.11
N VAL A 133 -9.66 -13.16 -42.24
CA VAL A 133 -9.65 -14.20 -41.20
C VAL A 133 -10.36 -13.70 -39.95
N ASN A 134 -11.37 -14.42 -39.50
CA ASN A 134 -12.02 -14.13 -38.22
C ASN A 134 -11.13 -14.54 -37.06
N PRO A 135 -10.92 -13.67 -36.04
CA PRO A 135 -10.11 -14.00 -34.89
C PRO A 135 -10.74 -15.13 -34.07
N LEU A 136 -9.90 -16.03 -33.62
CA LEU A 136 -10.31 -17.11 -32.72
C LEU A 136 -10.42 -16.58 -31.28
N ALA A 137 -11.36 -17.15 -30.53
CA ALA A 137 -11.47 -16.85 -29.12
C ALA A 137 -10.29 -17.46 -28.35
N PRO A 138 -9.79 -16.76 -27.30
CA PRO A 138 -8.74 -17.31 -26.43
C PRO A 138 -9.23 -18.59 -25.73
N GLN A 139 -8.32 -19.38 -25.25
CA GLN A 139 -8.59 -20.64 -24.56
C GLN A 139 -8.18 -20.54 -23.10
N ALA A 140 -9.17 -20.64 -22.21
CA ALA A 140 -8.90 -20.81 -20.79
C ALA A 140 -8.40 -22.21 -20.52
N ARG A 141 -7.28 -22.34 -19.78
CA ARG A 141 -6.70 -23.61 -19.36
C ARG A 141 -5.98 -23.45 -18.04
N PHE A 142 -6.16 -24.39 -17.16
CA PHE A 142 -5.36 -24.53 -15.93
C PHE A 142 -5.35 -25.99 -15.46
N SER A 143 -4.39 -26.30 -14.61
CA SER A 143 -4.32 -27.56 -13.86
C SER A 143 -4.16 -27.26 -12.38
N THR A 144 -4.33 -28.29 -11.58
CA THR A 144 -3.96 -28.33 -10.18
C THR A 144 -2.96 -29.45 -9.97
N ASP A 145 -2.13 -29.34 -8.95
CA ASP A 145 -1.12 -30.36 -8.62
C ASP A 145 -1.76 -31.71 -8.24
N LYS A 146 -3.00 -31.69 -7.75
CA LYS A 146 -3.80 -32.87 -7.40
C LYS A 146 -5.26 -32.68 -7.79
N THR A 147 -6.06 -33.75 -7.71
CA THR A 147 -7.52 -33.74 -7.86
C THR A 147 -8.26 -33.99 -6.54
N VAL A 148 -7.54 -34.55 -5.55
CA VAL A 148 -8.05 -34.84 -4.21
C VAL A 148 -7.12 -34.18 -3.19
N TYR A 149 -7.69 -33.44 -2.26
CA TYR A 149 -7.01 -32.71 -1.20
C TYR A 149 -7.60 -33.06 0.15
N ALA A 150 -6.79 -32.98 1.20
CA ALA A 150 -7.29 -33.00 2.56
C ALA A 150 -7.85 -31.60 2.94
N PRO A 151 -8.82 -31.50 3.86
CA PRO A 151 -9.24 -30.21 4.39
C PRO A 151 -8.06 -29.45 5.00
N GLY A 152 -7.88 -28.18 4.62
CA GLY A 152 -6.74 -27.37 5.04
C GLY A 152 -5.46 -27.56 4.22
N GLU A 153 -5.45 -28.41 3.21
CA GLU A 153 -4.34 -28.58 2.30
C GLU A 153 -4.34 -27.50 1.21
N ARG A 154 -3.15 -26.98 0.89
CA ARG A 154 -2.99 -25.93 -0.12
C ARG A 154 -3.14 -26.49 -1.53
N VAL A 155 -3.92 -25.80 -2.38
CA VAL A 155 -4.09 -26.11 -3.79
C VAL A 155 -3.11 -25.27 -4.63
N VAL A 156 -2.28 -25.94 -5.43
CA VAL A 156 -1.38 -25.26 -6.37
C VAL A 156 -2.01 -25.23 -7.76
N TYR A 157 -2.25 -24.04 -8.27
CA TYR A 157 -2.82 -23.82 -9.60
C TYR A 157 -1.72 -23.45 -10.60
N THR A 158 -1.71 -24.13 -11.74
CA THR A 158 -0.88 -23.78 -12.89
C THR A 158 -1.78 -23.32 -14.03
N GLU A 159 -1.76 -22.03 -14.35
CA GLU A 159 -2.47 -21.46 -15.50
C GLU A 159 -1.60 -21.58 -16.76
N TYR A 160 -2.23 -22.03 -17.85
CA TYR A 160 -1.62 -22.08 -19.17
C TYR A 160 -2.65 -21.71 -20.26
N ALA A 161 -3.50 -20.71 -19.95
CA ALA A 161 -4.40 -20.12 -20.90
C ALA A 161 -3.62 -19.41 -22.01
N PHE A 162 -4.15 -19.43 -23.23
CA PHE A 162 -3.50 -18.83 -24.37
C PHE A 162 -4.52 -18.33 -25.40
N ASP A 163 -4.07 -17.44 -26.27
CA ASP A 163 -4.80 -17.02 -27.44
C ASP A 163 -4.23 -17.74 -28.68
N PRO A 164 -5.06 -18.43 -29.49
CA PRO A 164 -4.58 -19.13 -30.68
C PRO A 164 -3.97 -18.23 -31.76
N ASP A 165 -4.38 -16.96 -31.78
CA ASP A 165 -3.90 -15.95 -32.73
C ASP A 165 -2.79 -15.07 -32.13
N GLY A 166 -2.26 -15.43 -30.93
CA GLY A 166 -1.17 -14.75 -30.25
C GLY A 166 -1.54 -13.39 -29.64
N ALA A 167 -2.84 -13.09 -29.44
CA ALA A 167 -3.26 -11.89 -28.75
C ALA A 167 -2.97 -11.99 -27.24
N ASP A 168 -2.58 -10.86 -26.61
CA ASP A 168 -2.38 -10.80 -25.17
C ASP A 168 -3.67 -11.08 -24.40
N LEU A 169 -3.58 -11.80 -23.29
CA LEU A 169 -4.69 -12.01 -22.37
C LEU A 169 -4.78 -10.84 -21.39
N THR A 170 -5.80 -10.01 -21.55
CA THR A 170 -5.98 -8.77 -20.77
C THR A 170 -6.76 -8.95 -19.49
N SER A 171 -7.59 -9.99 -19.39
CA SER A 171 -8.29 -10.29 -18.14
C SER A 171 -8.44 -11.79 -17.88
N ARG A 172 -8.55 -12.12 -16.59
CA ARG A 172 -8.76 -13.46 -16.06
C ARG A 172 -9.86 -13.43 -15.04
N ARG A 173 -10.92 -14.18 -15.28
CA ARG A 173 -12.04 -14.32 -14.34
C ARG A 173 -12.07 -15.73 -13.79
N TRP A 174 -11.71 -15.82 -12.50
CA TRP A 174 -11.80 -17.07 -11.74
C TRP A 174 -13.11 -17.13 -10.96
N THR A 175 -13.74 -18.30 -10.92
CA THR A 175 -14.91 -18.59 -10.09
C THR A 175 -14.62 -19.85 -9.27
N GLY A 176 -14.91 -19.83 -7.96
CA GLY A 176 -14.68 -20.95 -7.05
C GLY A 176 -13.21 -21.24 -6.73
N ARG A 177 -12.25 -20.44 -7.21
CA ARG A 177 -10.83 -20.58 -6.90
C ARG A 177 -10.58 -20.16 -5.45
N GLN A 178 -10.02 -21.09 -4.67
CA GLN A 178 -9.52 -20.86 -3.31
C GLN A 178 -8.12 -21.45 -3.19
N GLU A 179 -7.27 -20.84 -2.37
CA GLU A 179 -5.94 -21.37 -2.08
C GLU A 179 -6.01 -22.63 -1.22
N VAL A 180 -7.07 -22.76 -0.42
CA VAL A 180 -7.31 -23.85 0.51
C VAL A 180 -8.81 -24.04 0.74
N PHE A 181 -9.25 -25.28 0.90
CA PHE A 181 -10.61 -25.66 1.25
C PHE A 181 -10.62 -26.34 2.62
N PHE A 182 -11.43 -25.86 3.55
CA PHE A 182 -11.47 -26.40 4.92
C PHE A 182 -12.63 -27.36 5.18
N GLN A 183 -13.61 -27.41 4.30
CA GLN A 183 -14.74 -28.31 4.44
C GLN A 183 -14.64 -29.46 3.44
N PRO A 184 -14.90 -30.72 3.85
CA PRO A 184 -15.05 -31.79 2.90
C PRO A 184 -16.14 -31.51 1.87
N GLY A 185 -15.91 -31.90 0.61
CA GLY A 185 -16.88 -31.67 -0.46
C GLY A 185 -16.28 -31.74 -1.85
N THR A 186 -17.11 -31.47 -2.83
CA THR A 186 -16.73 -31.37 -4.24
C THR A 186 -16.83 -29.92 -4.68
N TYR A 187 -15.73 -29.37 -5.21
CA TYR A 187 -15.61 -27.97 -5.57
C TYR A 187 -15.31 -27.84 -7.06
N THR A 188 -16.02 -26.94 -7.73
CA THR A 188 -15.75 -26.63 -9.12
C THR A 188 -15.02 -25.29 -9.21
N VAL A 189 -13.85 -25.31 -9.84
CA VAL A 189 -13.08 -24.10 -10.14
C VAL A 189 -13.17 -23.83 -11.63
N THR A 190 -13.47 -22.59 -12.01
CA THR A 190 -13.68 -22.19 -13.40
C THR A 190 -12.79 -20.98 -13.71
N LEU A 191 -12.18 -21.00 -14.90
CA LEU A 191 -11.43 -19.89 -15.47
C LEU A 191 -12.08 -19.45 -16.78
N GLN A 192 -12.22 -18.16 -16.98
CA GLN A 192 -12.54 -17.51 -18.24
C GLN A 192 -11.53 -16.40 -18.50
N VAL A 193 -11.04 -16.27 -19.74
CA VAL A 193 -10.06 -15.25 -20.11
C VAL A 193 -10.57 -14.38 -21.25
N THR A 194 -10.09 -13.14 -21.31
CA THR A 194 -10.40 -12.18 -22.39
C THR A 194 -9.09 -11.73 -23.01
N ASN A 195 -9.04 -11.67 -24.34
CA ASN A 195 -7.85 -11.19 -25.05
C ASN A 195 -7.90 -9.67 -25.31
N SER A 196 -6.83 -9.11 -25.86
CA SER A 196 -6.71 -7.68 -26.20
C SER A 196 -7.65 -7.23 -27.32
N ARG A 197 -8.25 -8.17 -28.05
CA ARG A 197 -9.29 -7.89 -29.05
C ARG A 197 -10.71 -7.89 -28.47
N GLY A 198 -10.85 -8.12 -27.13
CA GLY A 198 -12.14 -8.18 -26.44
C GLY A 198 -12.88 -9.51 -26.58
N LEU A 199 -12.29 -10.52 -27.21
CA LEU A 199 -12.90 -11.84 -27.32
C LEU A 199 -12.74 -12.61 -26.02
N GLN A 200 -13.79 -13.34 -25.61
CA GLN A 200 -13.81 -14.14 -24.40
C GLN A 200 -13.71 -15.63 -24.73
N SER A 201 -13.00 -16.38 -23.89
CA SER A 201 -12.97 -17.83 -23.96
C SER A 201 -14.30 -18.45 -23.53
N ALA A 202 -14.55 -19.68 -23.95
CA ALA A 202 -15.46 -20.54 -23.21
C ALA A 202 -14.95 -20.71 -21.77
N PRO A 203 -15.84 -20.87 -20.76
CA PRO A 203 -15.44 -21.23 -19.40
C PRO A 203 -14.75 -22.60 -19.38
N PHE A 204 -13.60 -22.68 -18.72
CA PHE A 204 -12.91 -23.96 -18.51
C PHE A 204 -12.97 -24.32 -17.03
N SER A 205 -13.50 -25.51 -16.71
CA SER A 205 -13.74 -25.94 -15.33
C SER A 205 -12.95 -27.20 -14.96
N ARG A 206 -12.55 -27.27 -13.70
CA ARG A 206 -11.99 -28.43 -13.05
C ARG A 206 -12.74 -28.71 -11.74
N THR A 207 -12.95 -29.99 -11.44
CA THR A 207 -13.55 -30.42 -10.18
C THR A 207 -12.46 -30.93 -9.25
N LEU A 208 -12.48 -30.46 -8.00
CA LEU A 208 -11.60 -30.86 -6.92
C LEU A 208 -12.43 -31.58 -5.86
N ARG A 209 -11.90 -32.65 -5.27
CA ARG A 209 -12.50 -33.31 -4.11
C ARG A 209 -11.69 -32.97 -2.87
N VAL A 210 -12.36 -32.61 -1.80
CA VAL A 210 -11.76 -32.40 -0.49
C VAL A 210 -12.30 -33.45 0.45
N GLU A 211 -11.42 -34.34 0.94
CA GLU A 211 -11.81 -35.48 1.76
C GLU A 211 -10.66 -35.97 2.65
N GLY A 212 -10.98 -36.78 3.64
CA GLY A 212 -10.00 -37.32 4.58
C GLY A 212 -9.80 -36.46 5.84
N PRO A 213 -8.80 -36.80 6.66
CA PRO A 213 -8.49 -36.04 7.86
C PRO A 213 -7.99 -34.64 7.53
N ALA A 214 -8.43 -33.63 8.29
CA ALA A 214 -7.94 -32.27 8.12
C ALA A 214 -6.46 -32.15 8.49
N VAL A 215 -5.67 -31.51 7.63
CA VAL A 215 -4.25 -31.20 7.90
C VAL A 215 -4.10 -29.87 8.60
N ASP A 216 -5.02 -28.93 8.32
CA ASP A 216 -5.10 -27.64 8.98
C ASP A 216 -6.55 -27.19 9.18
N THR A 217 -6.78 -26.46 10.27
CA THR A 217 -7.99 -25.65 10.47
C THR A 217 -7.77 -24.26 9.86
N PRO A 218 -8.81 -23.43 9.65
CA PRO A 218 -8.62 -22.03 9.23
C PRO A 218 -7.60 -21.27 10.09
N LEU A 219 -7.64 -21.47 11.41
CA LEU A 219 -6.72 -20.86 12.34
C LEU A 219 -5.29 -21.36 12.15
N THR A 220 -5.05 -22.67 12.18
CA THR A 220 -3.70 -23.23 12.07
C THR A 220 -3.09 -22.95 10.70
N TYR A 221 -3.88 -22.95 9.64
CA TYR A 221 -3.44 -22.55 8.30
C TYR A 221 -2.99 -21.09 8.27
N ALA A 222 -3.81 -20.18 8.82
CA ALA A 222 -3.46 -18.76 8.86
C ALA A 222 -2.19 -18.50 9.69
N LEU A 223 -2.05 -19.18 10.84
CA LEU A 223 -0.83 -19.06 11.65
C LEU A 223 0.43 -19.51 10.90
N LYS A 224 0.32 -20.38 9.89
CA LYS A 224 1.43 -20.82 9.05
C LYS A 224 1.68 -19.90 7.84
N TYR A 225 0.61 -19.45 7.16
CA TYR A 225 0.70 -18.94 5.80
C TYR A 225 0.19 -17.51 5.58
N ALA A 226 -0.66 -16.95 6.48
CA ALA A 226 -1.10 -15.56 6.35
C ALA A 226 0.09 -14.59 6.38
N GLU A 227 0.00 -13.50 5.64
CA GLU A 227 1.05 -12.47 5.67
C GLU A 227 0.79 -11.46 6.80
N PRO A 228 1.82 -10.80 7.34
CA PRO A 228 1.63 -9.70 8.26
C PRO A 228 0.66 -8.65 7.71
N GLY A 229 -0.34 -8.27 8.52
CA GLY A 229 -1.42 -7.38 8.12
C GLY A 229 -2.68 -8.10 7.58
N ASP A 230 -2.64 -9.41 7.33
CA ASP A 230 -3.81 -10.17 6.91
C ASP A 230 -4.69 -10.60 8.08
N ARG A 231 -6.00 -10.65 7.84
CA ARG A 231 -7.01 -11.10 8.80
C ARG A 231 -7.24 -12.59 8.66
N PHE A 232 -7.57 -13.22 9.79
CA PHE A 232 -7.95 -14.63 9.83
C PHE A 232 -9.00 -14.89 10.93
N PRO A 233 -9.84 -15.93 10.81
CA PRO A 233 -10.88 -16.20 11.79
C PRO A 233 -10.31 -16.88 13.05
N ASP A 234 -10.68 -16.35 14.23
CA ASP A 234 -10.52 -16.99 15.53
C ASP A 234 -11.67 -16.62 16.47
N PRO A 235 -12.77 -17.36 16.47
CA PRO A 235 -13.94 -17.08 17.31
C PRO A 235 -13.68 -17.28 18.82
N GLN A 236 -12.58 -17.94 19.19
CA GLN A 236 -12.26 -18.26 20.59
C GLN A 236 -11.33 -17.25 21.26
N LEU A 237 -10.77 -16.30 20.53
CA LEU A 237 -9.70 -15.42 21.04
C LEU A 237 -10.06 -14.67 22.34
N ARG A 238 -11.36 -14.37 22.56
CA ARG A 238 -11.83 -13.69 23.77
C ARG A 238 -11.75 -14.56 25.03
N SER A 239 -11.77 -15.89 24.88
CA SER A 239 -11.70 -16.86 25.98
C SER A 239 -10.27 -17.13 26.44
N TYR A 240 -9.25 -16.71 25.68
CA TYR A 240 -7.86 -16.96 26.04
C TYR A 240 -7.47 -16.23 27.32
N PRO A 241 -6.65 -16.85 28.18
CA PRO A 241 -6.18 -16.24 29.42
C PRO A 241 -5.37 -14.97 29.13
N LEU A 242 -5.35 -14.05 30.10
CA LEU A 242 -4.44 -12.92 30.06
C LEU A 242 -2.99 -13.40 30.23
N ALA A 243 -2.11 -12.92 29.37
CA ALA A 243 -0.67 -13.14 29.52
C ALA A 243 -0.17 -12.47 30.80
N PRO A 244 0.67 -13.13 31.60
CA PRO A 244 1.29 -12.49 32.75
C PRO A 244 2.13 -11.29 32.32
N THR A 245 1.85 -10.14 32.93
CA THR A 245 2.51 -8.88 32.61
C THR A 245 3.09 -8.24 33.85
N GLN A 246 4.25 -7.59 33.71
CA GLN A 246 4.88 -6.79 34.74
C GLN A 246 5.23 -5.41 34.18
N PRO A 247 4.82 -4.32 34.85
CA PRO A 247 5.26 -2.98 34.46
C PRO A 247 6.79 -2.88 34.53
N THR A 248 7.39 -2.26 33.52
CA THR A 248 8.80 -1.88 33.52
C THR A 248 8.86 -0.36 33.42
N PHE A 249 9.66 0.26 34.31
CA PHE A 249 9.88 1.69 34.20
C PHE A 249 10.75 1.97 32.98
N ARG A 250 10.38 2.98 32.20
CA ARG A 250 11.19 3.44 31.07
C ARG A 250 11.76 4.81 31.37
N GLU A 251 10.92 5.82 31.37
CA GLU A 251 11.27 7.21 31.64
C GLU A 251 9.99 8.03 31.77
N ASN A 252 10.07 9.13 32.53
CA ASN A 252 8.99 10.10 32.46
C ASN A 252 9.05 10.81 31.10
N HIS A 253 8.01 10.64 30.31
CA HIS A 253 7.89 11.21 28.99
C HIS A 253 6.48 11.82 28.88
N PRO A 254 6.31 13.10 29.31
CA PRO A 254 5.00 13.72 29.30
C PRO A 254 4.45 13.84 27.88
N LEU A 255 3.13 13.73 27.76
CA LEU A 255 2.37 13.91 26.52
C LEU A 255 1.56 15.19 26.65
N LEU A 256 1.81 16.14 25.76
CA LEU A 256 0.90 17.25 25.47
C LEU A 256 -0.08 16.78 24.40
N PHE A 257 -1.32 16.59 24.80
CA PHE A 257 -2.39 16.06 23.97
C PHE A 257 -3.43 17.13 23.66
N SER A 258 -3.63 17.42 22.37
CA SER A 258 -4.59 18.38 21.87
C SER A 258 -5.57 17.72 20.92
N ASN A 259 -6.77 17.39 21.43
CA ASN A 259 -7.89 16.86 20.66
C ASN A 259 -9.25 17.52 21.08
N SER A 260 -9.21 18.60 21.83
CA SER A 260 -10.45 19.31 22.23
C SER A 260 -10.28 20.83 22.14
N PRO A 261 -11.17 21.51 21.37
CA PRO A 261 -12.24 20.93 20.55
C PRO A 261 -11.66 20.17 19.36
N GLU A 262 -12.23 19.01 19.04
CA GLU A 262 -11.76 18.20 17.89
C GLU A 262 -12.02 18.94 16.57
N VAL A 263 -13.15 19.63 16.47
CA VAL A 263 -13.57 20.40 15.28
C VAL A 263 -13.69 21.89 15.65
N PRO A 264 -12.57 22.62 15.74
CA PRO A 264 -12.62 24.07 15.97
C PRO A 264 -13.30 24.79 14.80
N THR A 265 -14.20 25.74 15.13
CA THR A 265 -15.01 26.50 14.16
C THR A 265 -14.52 27.93 13.94
N GLN A 266 -13.44 28.32 14.60
CA GLN A 266 -12.77 29.62 14.49
C GLN A 266 -11.28 29.48 14.78
N SER A 267 -10.47 30.44 14.38
CA SER A 267 -9.08 30.55 14.79
C SER A 267 -8.94 30.72 16.30
N GLY A 268 -7.97 30.01 16.91
CA GLY A 268 -7.75 30.10 18.35
C GLY A 268 -6.67 29.17 18.89
N VAL A 269 -6.38 29.35 20.16
CA VAL A 269 -5.48 28.48 20.94
C VAL A 269 -6.25 27.22 21.35
N LEU A 270 -5.76 26.07 20.92
CA LEU A 270 -6.35 24.76 21.23
C LEU A 270 -5.84 24.22 22.56
N TYR A 271 -4.53 24.29 22.77
CA TYR A 271 -3.87 23.88 24.01
C TYR A 271 -2.51 24.57 24.17
N GLN A 272 -2.09 24.74 25.42
CA GLN A 272 -0.81 25.34 25.75
C GLN A 272 -0.28 24.80 27.09
N ASP A 273 1.01 24.52 27.16
CA ASP A 273 1.73 24.24 28.41
C ASP A 273 3.24 24.52 28.26
N SER A 274 3.95 24.59 29.38
CA SER A 274 5.39 24.87 29.44
C SER A 274 6.12 23.71 30.12
N LEU A 275 7.20 23.25 29.50
CA LEU A 275 8.00 22.16 30.02
C LEU A 275 9.47 22.23 29.56
N ALA A 276 10.32 21.39 30.11
CA ALA A 276 11.71 21.16 29.70
C ALA A 276 11.96 19.66 29.57
N GLY A 277 13.05 19.29 28.89
CA GLY A 277 13.39 17.90 28.66
C GLY A 277 12.59 17.23 27.55
N ARG A 278 12.35 15.92 27.69
CA ARG A 278 11.59 15.16 26.71
C ARG A 278 10.10 15.42 26.81
N VAL A 279 9.44 15.53 25.65
CA VAL A 279 8.00 15.68 25.55
C VAL A 279 7.50 15.03 24.29
N ARG A 280 6.32 14.42 24.37
CA ARG A 280 5.54 14.01 23.18
C ARG A 280 4.43 15.01 22.94
N LEU A 281 4.28 15.41 21.67
CA LEU A 281 3.17 16.21 21.19
C LEU A 281 2.25 15.32 20.38
N LEU A 282 0.94 15.45 20.60
CA LEU A 282 -0.07 14.88 19.72
C LEU A 282 -1.18 15.90 19.49
N GLY A 283 -1.37 16.28 18.23
CA GLY A 283 -2.46 17.15 17.79
C GLY A 283 -3.34 16.40 16.78
N TYR A 284 -4.64 16.32 17.07
CA TYR A 284 -5.62 15.70 16.20
C TYR A 284 -6.82 16.66 16.07
N HIS A 285 -6.97 17.28 14.90
CA HIS A 285 -8.03 18.26 14.68
C HIS A 285 -8.56 18.21 13.25
N ILE A 286 -9.86 18.53 13.12
CA ILE A 286 -10.58 18.64 11.85
C ILE A 286 -10.94 20.10 11.65
N ASN A 287 -10.69 20.66 10.48
CA ASN A 287 -11.07 22.05 10.18
C ASN A 287 -12.60 22.21 10.11
N GLY A 288 -13.17 22.84 11.13
CA GLY A 288 -14.58 23.25 11.20
C GLY A 288 -14.84 24.68 10.74
N LEU A 289 -13.79 25.43 10.34
CA LEU A 289 -13.93 26.77 9.78
C LEU A 289 -14.56 26.69 8.39
N LYS A 290 -15.08 27.81 7.90
CA LYS A 290 -15.65 27.92 6.54
C LYS A 290 -14.60 28.15 5.46
N THR A 291 -13.36 28.41 5.85
CA THR A 291 -12.20 28.73 5.01
C THR A 291 -11.10 27.70 5.19
N GLY A 292 -10.05 27.74 4.37
CA GLY A 292 -8.82 27.00 4.59
C GLY A 292 -8.18 27.38 5.93
N ALA A 293 -7.71 26.39 6.68
CA ALA A 293 -7.05 26.58 7.96
C ALA A 293 -5.83 25.67 8.09
N ARG A 294 -4.97 25.96 9.07
CA ARG A 294 -3.80 25.14 9.39
C ARG A 294 -3.69 24.91 10.90
N LEU A 295 -3.28 23.70 11.26
CA LEU A 295 -2.83 23.39 12.61
C LEU A 295 -1.37 23.79 12.73
N HIS A 296 -1.03 24.61 13.72
CA HIS A 296 0.33 24.97 14.05
C HIS A 296 0.66 24.57 15.48
N ILE A 297 1.93 24.25 15.73
CA ILE A 297 2.49 24.13 17.08
C ILE A 297 3.66 25.09 17.15
N LEU A 298 3.57 26.08 18.05
CA LEU A 298 4.63 27.04 18.30
C LEU A 298 5.43 26.64 19.53
N ALA A 299 6.75 26.83 19.48
CA ALA A 299 7.61 26.75 20.65
C ALA A 299 8.19 28.12 20.96
N ARG A 300 8.04 28.58 22.23
CA ARG A 300 8.60 29.83 22.73
C ARG A 300 9.63 29.52 23.81
N ASN A 301 10.83 30.08 23.69
CA ASN A 301 11.85 30.00 24.71
C ASN A 301 11.49 30.86 25.92
N LEU A 302 11.42 30.26 27.12
CA LEU A 302 11.12 30.96 28.39
C LEU A 302 12.37 31.24 29.21
N GLU A 303 13.54 30.83 28.75
CA GLU A 303 14.82 31.02 29.46
C GLU A 303 15.50 32.34 29.07
N GLY A 304 16.41 32.81 29.92
CA GLY A 304 17.25 33.98 29.64
C GLY A 304 18.41 33.68 28.67
N GLY A 305 18.66 32.44 28.34
CA GLY A 305 19.67 31.97 27.38
C GLY A 305 19.06 31.22 26.21
N PRO A 306 19.88 30.84 25.20
CA PRO A 306 19.40 30.01 24.09
C PRO A 306 18.93 28.64 24.55
N VAL A 307 17.84 28.13 23.95
CA VAL A 307 17.31 26.78 24.16
C VAL A 307 17.41 26.00 22.86
N GLU A 308 17.99 24.80 22.94
CA GLU A 308 17.97 23.85 21.83
C GLU A 308 16.71 22.99 21.94
N LEU A 309 16.02 22.82 20.82
CA LEU A 309 14.86 21.97 20.65
C LEU A 309 15.12 20.97 19.54
N ARG A 310 15.30 19.69 19.89
CA ARG A 310 15.63 18.62 18.96
C ARG A 310 14.43 17.70 18.77
N THR A 311 14.09 17.43 17.51
CA THR A 311 13.07 16.43 17.15
C THR A 311 13.70 15.05 17.11
N GLU A 312 13.25 14.13 17.98
CA GLU A 312 13.72 12.74 18.00
C GLU A 312 12.93 11.85 17.05
N ARG A 313 11.62 12.05 16.98
CA ARG A 313 10.71 11.37 16.05
C ARG A 313 9.57 12.28 15.66
N GLN A 314 9.02 12.06 14.49
CA GLN A 314 7.82 12.76 14.04
C GLN A 314 7.03 11.90 13.05
N GLY A 315 5.73 12.11 13.01
CA GLY A 315 4.84 11.56 12.01
C GLY A 315 3.64 12.47 11.83
N GLU A 316 3.13 12.55 10.61
CA GLU A 316 1.98 13.37 10.27
C GLU A 316 1.12 12.73 9.17
N THR A 317 -0.06 13.26 8.94
CA THR A 317 -0.89 12.91 7.79
C THR A 317 -1.04 14.07 6.82
N ALA A 318 -1.22 13.75 5.53
CA ALA A 318 -1.87 14.66 4.61
C ALA A 318 -3.35 14.85 5.01
N PRO A 319 -3.97 16.02 4.71
CA PRO A 319 -5.36 16.26 5.05
C PRO A 319 -6.31 15.21 4.48
N THR A 320 -7.17 14.63 5.32
CA THR A 320 -8.16 13.62 4.92
C THR A 320 -9.48 13.77 5.68
N ARG A 321 -10.59 13.26 5.09
CA ARG A 321 -11.90 13.15 5.75
C ARG A 321 -12.11 11.79 6.42
N ILE A 322 -11.15 10.90 6.35
CA ILE A 322 -11.25 9.55 6.93
C ILE A 322 -10.47 9.52 8.24
N GLU A 323 -11.19 9.64 9.35
CA GLU A 323 -10.64 9.76 10.70
C GLU A 323 -9.61 8.67 11.04
N THR A 324 -9.91 7.42 10.72
CA THR A 324 -9.01 6.30 11.01
C THR A 324 -7.70 6.32 10.19
N LEU A 325 -7.68 7.00 9.04
CA LEU A 325 -6.44 7.19 8.29
C LEU A 325 -5.53 8.22 8.97
N LEU A 326 -6.10 9.21 9.66
CA LEU A 326 -5.32 10.20 10.40
C LEU A 326 -4.34 9.50 11.36
N GLY A 327 -4.83 8.62 12.23
CA GLY A 327 -3.97 7.90 13.15
C GLY A 327 -3.04 6.88 12.48
N GLN A 328 -3.54 6.11 11.50
CA GLN A 328 -2.73 5.08 10.85
C GLN A 328 -1.52 5.66 10.12
N VAL A 329 -1.73 6.68 9.29
CA VAL A 329 -0.65 7.28 8.48
C VAL A 329 0.36 7.98 9.39
N THR A 330 -0.09 8.74 10.39
CA THR A 330 0.79 9.37 11.38
C THR A 330 1.68 8.34 12.08
N LEU A 331 1.14 7.18 12.46
CA LEU A 331 1.94 6.15 13.15
C LEU A 331 2.92 5.45 12.21
N LEU A 332 2.54 5.21 10.95
CA LEU A 332 3.47 4.66 9.96
C LEU A 332 4.65 5.60 9.73
N ASP A 333 4.37 6.89 9.57
CA ASP A 333 5.37 7.94 9.40
C ASP A 333 6.23 8.10 10.67
N TYR A 334 5.61 8.14 11.85
CA TYR A 334 6.31 8.24 13.13
C TYR A 334 7.27 7.07 13.38
N PHE A 335 6.87 5.83 13.08
CA PHE A 335 7.74 4.67 13.24
C PHE A 335 8.85 4.59 12.18
N ALA A 336 8.66 5.20 11.02
CA ALA A 336 9.67 5.32 9.98
C ALA A 336 10.64 6.50 10.21
N SER A 337 10.31 7.42 11.12
CA SER A 337 11.08 8.65 11.35
C SER A 337 12.50 8.36 11.86
N THR A 338 13.46 9.06 11.27
CA THR A 338 14.87 9.08 11.70
C THR A 338 15.22 10.33 12.51
N GLY A 339 14.21 11.09 12.94
CA GLY A 339 14.34 12.36 13.61
C GLY A 339 14.16 13.56 12.67
N GLY A 340 14.34 14.75 13.21
CA GLY A 340 14.19 16.01 12.51
C GLY A 340 15.27 17.02 12.88
N PRO A 341 15.11 18.29 12.49
CA PRO A 341 16.09 19.33 12.76
C PRO A 341 16.22 19.63 14.27
N THR A 342 17.38 20.13 14.66
CA THR A 342 17.58 20.82 15.93
C THR A 342 17.44 22.31 15.70
N LEU A 343 16.55 22.95 16.44
CA LEU A 343 16.30 24.39 16.41
C LEU A 343 16.95 25.05 17.61
N THR A 344 17.66 26.16 17.41
CA THR A 344 18.17 27.00 18.51
C THR A 344 17.28 28.23 18.63
N LEU A 345 16.58 28.35 19.77
CA LEU A 345 15.68 29.45 20.08
C LEU A 345 16.40 30.48 20.95
N ALA A 346 16.56 31.71 20.46
CA ALA A 346 17.05 32.83 21.26
C ALA A 346 16.09 33.12 22.44
N PRO A 347 16.52 33.82 23.51
CA PRO A 347 15.63 34.20 24.62
C PRO A 347 14.38 34.89 24.14
N GLY A 348 13.20 34.40 24.55
CA GLY A 348 11.88 34.92 24.20
C GLY A 348 11.45 34.66 22.74
N ALA A 349 12.31 34.06 21.91
CA ALA A 349 11.96 33.74 20.51
C ALA A 349 10.85 32.69 20.45
N THR A 350 9.95 32.87 19.46
CA THR A 350 8.87 31.93 19.15
C THR A 350 9.01 31.48 17.71
N VAL A 351 9.00 30.17 17.50
CA VAL A 351 9.10 29.55 16.17
C VAL A 351 8.04 28.45 16.00
N PRO A 352 7.53 28.22 14.81
CA PRO A 352 6.69 27.07 14.53
C PRO A 352 7.58 25.80 14.51
N VAL A 353 7.26 24.82 15.34
CA VAL A 353 7.85 23.46 15.32
C VAL A 353 7.05 22.51 14.45
N TYR A 354 5.81 22.91 14.16
CA TYR A 354 4.93 22.22 13.23
C TYR A 354 3.97 23.19 12.54
N SER A 355 3.71 22.94 11.27
CA SER A 355 2.66 23.62 10.49
C SER A 355 2.09 22.63 9.48
N SER A 356 0.81 22.30 9.61
CA SER A 356 0.16 21.37 8.70
C SER A 356 0.06 21.93 7.27
N PRO A 357 -0.14 21.08 6.25
CA PRO A 357 -0.75 21.54 4.99
C PRO A 357 -2.09 22.24 5.23
N THR A 358 -2.56 22.99 4.24
CA THR A 358 -3.88 23.64 4.32
C THR A 358 -4.99 22.60 4.42
N LEU A 359 -5.79 22.71 5.46
CA LEU A 359 -6.98 21.91 5.71
C LEU A 359 -8.18 22.60 5.07
N THR A 360 -8.78 22.01 4.04
CA THR A 360 -10.09 22.47 3.55
C THR A 360 -11.17 22.13 4.58
N PRO A 361 -12.31 22.83 4.61
CA PRO A 361 -13.39 22.53 5.55
C PRO A 361 -13.77 21.04 5.58
N GLY A 362 -13.84 20.48 6.79
CA GLY A 362 -14.14 19.05 7.03
C GLY A 362 -12.99 18.08 6.77
N THR A 363 -11.77 18.56 6.48
CA THR A 363 -10.57 17.70 6.48
C THR A 363 -9.81 17.82 7.80
N GLY A 364 -9.24 16.73 8.26
CA GLY A 364 -8.45 16.68 9.48
C GLY A 364 -6.97 16.42 9.22
N VAL A 365 -6.18 16.63 10.25
CA VAL A 365 -4.75 16.30 10.34
C VAL A 365 -4.48 15.66 11.69
N ASN A 366 -3.52 14.76 11.73
CA ASN A 366 -2.93 14.25 12.97
C ASN A 366 -1.41 14.40 12.89
N VAL A 367 -0.82 14.89 13.95
CA VAL A 367 0.63 15.03 14.10
C VAL A 367 1.08 14.44 15.43
N MET A 368 2.18 13.73 15.43
CA MET A 368 2.82 13.21 16.62
C MET A 368 4.33 13.47 16.54
N GLN A 369 4.89 14.10 17.56
CA GLN A 369 6.31 14.44 17.64
C GLN A 369 6.88 14.12 19.02
N ASP A 370 8.08 13.54 19.06
CA ASP A 370 8.91 13.45 20.28
C ASP A 370 10.01 14.49 20.19
N LEU A 371 10.02 15.42 21.15
CA LEU A 371 10.96 16.52 21.24
C LEU A 371 11.81 16.44 22.49
N VAL A 372 13.01 17.00 22.44
CA VAL A 372 13.87 17.24 23.61
C VAL A 372 14.24 18.71 23.65
N ALA A 373 13.84 19.40 24.70
CA ALA A 373 14.19 20.80 24.95
C ALA A 373 15.30 20.88 26.02
N SER A 374 16.40 21.58 25.74
CA SER A 374 17.50 21.79 26.67
C SER A 374 17.18 22.74 27.83
N GLY A 375 16.10 23.50 27.72
CA GLY A 375 15.55 24.42 28.69
C GLY A 375 14.05 24.49 28.62
N ARG A 376 13.43 25.38 29.38
CA ARG A 376 11.97 25.51 29.45
C ARG A 376 11.42 26.20 28.22
N VAL A 377 10.50 25.55 27.56
CA VAL A 377 9.76 26.08 26.39
C VAL A 377 8.25 26.04 26.63
N GLU A 378 7.56 27.02 26.12
CA GLU A 378 6.10 27.02 26.01
C GLU A 378 5.71 26.47 24.66
N LEU A 379 4.85 25.46 24.65
CA LEU A 379 4.32 24.82 23.45
C LEU A 379 2.85 25.17 23.28
N THR A 380 2.49 25.77 22.15
CA THR A 380 1.13 26.28 21.88
C THR A 380 0.58 25.66 20.61
N PHE A 381 -0.54 24.95 20.74
CA PHE A 381 -1.30 24.41 19.61
C PHE A 381 -2.33 25.43 19.15
N LEU A 382 -2.35 25.70 17.84
CA LEU A 382 -3.20 26.73 17.23
C LEU A 382 -3.93 26.18 16.02
N MET A 383 -5.22 26.46 15.89
CA MET A 383 -5.90 26.41 14.59
C MET A 383 -5.98 27.83 14.06
N LEU A 384 -5.44 28.08 12.87
CA LEU A 384 -5.43 29.39 12.22
C LEU A 384 -6.05 29.31 10.84
N GLU A 385 -6.86 30.32 10.48
CA GLU A 385 -7.15 30.59 9.08
C GLU A 385 -5.85 30.77 8.30
N GLU A 386 -5.81 30.29 7.07
CA GLU A 386 -4.59 30.27 6.24
C GLU A 386 -3.96 31.67 6.04
N ALA A 387 -4.76 32.71 6.09
CA ALA A 387 -4.29 34.10 5.95
C ALA A 387 -3.54 34.62 7.20
N LEU A 388 -3.65 33.95 8.35
CA LEU A 388 -3.02 34.39 9.59
C LEU A 388 -1.64 33.77 9.76
N PRO A 389 -0.57 34.56 9.99
CA PRO A 389 0.77 34.02 10.21
C PRO A 389 0.90 33.38 11.60
N PRO A 390 1.62 32.26 11.74
CA PRO A 390 1.82 31.59 13.05
C PRO A 390 2.92 32.28 13.86
N THR A 391 2.61 33.45 14.41
CA THR A 391 3.52 34.27 15.21
C THR A 391 3.08 34.38 16.66
N ALA A 392 4.00 34.72 17.56
CA ALA A 392 3.70 35.00 18.97
C ALA A 392 2.63 36.09 19.12
N GLN A 393 2.71 37.15 18.32
CA GLN A 393 1.76 38.27 18.36
C GLN A 393 0.34 37.82 18.01
N VAL A 394 0.18 37.00 16.96
CA VAL A 394 -1.14 36.45 16.57
C VAL A 394 -1.64 35.52 17.68
N ALA A 395 -0.79 34.59 18.18
CA ALA A 395 -1.20 33.67 19.23
C ALA A 395 -1.70 34.38 20.51
N GLN A 396 -1.07 35.48 20.91
CA GLN A 396 -1.48 36.27 22.09
C GLN A 396 -2.81 36.99 21.94
N GLN A 397 -3.25 37.25 20.70
CA GLN A 397 -4.52 37.96 20.41
C GLN A 397 -5.70 36.99 20.22
N LEU A 398 -5.43 35.70 20.11
CA LEU A 398 -6.46 34.70 19.86
C LEU A 398 -7.11 34.21 21.15
N PRO A 399 -8.41 33.86 21.09
CA PRO A 399 -9.07 33.24 22.24
C PRO A 399 -8.55 31.81 22.48
N TYR A 400 -8.54 31.42 23.74
CA TYR A 400 -8.45 29.99 24.09
C TYR A 400 -9.78 29.34 23.74
N LEU A 401 -9.73 28.31 22.89
CA LEU A 401 -10.94 27.60 22.47
C LEU A 401 -11.48 26.72 23.61
N PRO A 402 -12.82 26.74 23.82
CA PRO A 402 -13.41 25.95 24.90
C PRO A 402 -13.26 24.44 24.64
N HIS A 403 -13.24 23.69 25.73
CA HIS A 403 -13.32 22.23 25.69
C HIS A 403 -14.70 21.81 25.11
N ASP A 404 -14.73 20.82 24.21
CA ASP A 404 -15.99 20.39 23.57
C ASP A 404 -16.84 19.40 24.41
N GLY A 405 -16.32 18.98 25.59
CA GLY A 405 -17.02 18.07 26.50
C GLY A 405 -16.97 16.59 26.10
N LYS A 406 -16.39 16.26 24.96
CA LYS A 406 -16.32 14.88 24.43
C LYS A 406 -14.90 14.37 24.28
N HIS A 407 -14.01 15.19 23.76
CA HIS A 407 -12.64 14.83 23.48
C HIS A 407 -11.71 15.37 24.58
N GLN A 408 -10.53 14.77 24.71
CA GLN A 408 -9.58 15.13 25.76
C GLN A 408 -8.52 16.09 25.24
N ARG A 409 -8.03 16.94 26.13
CA ARG A 409 -6.78 17.69 25.96
C ARG A 409 -6.10 17.80 27.33
N GLY A 410 -4.80 17.94 27.34
CA GLY A 410 -4.08 18.09 28.61
C GLY A 410 -2.63 17.68 28.53
N THR A 411 -1.93 17.85 29.64
CA THR A 411 -0.60 17.31 29.88
C THR A 411 -0.70 16.09 30.76
N PHE A 412 -0.20 14.96 30.23
CA PHE A 412 -0.24 13.64 30.86
C PHE A 412 1.18 13.16 31.11
N GLU A 413 1.49 12.82 32.36
CA GLU A 413 2.79 12.27 32.73
C GLU A 413 2.88 10.77 32.38
N ASN A 414 4.12 10.27 32.24
CA ASN A 414 4.39 8.85 32.02
C ASN A 414 3.66 8.24 30.79
N ALA A 415 3.67 8.96 29.67
CA ALA A 415 3.07 8.52 28.43
C ALA A 415 3.92 7.48 27.64
N VAL A 416 4.91 6.86 28.30
CA VAL A 416 5.63 5.68 27.82
C VAL A 416 5.44 4.56 28.83
N ARG A 417 4.73 3.51 28.44
CA ARG A 417 4.50 2.31 29.26
C ARG A 417 5.40 1.17 28.81
N GLY A 418 6.33 0.75 29.68
CA GLY A 418 7.07 -0.49 29.51
C GLY A 418 6.30 -1.64 30.13
N LEU A 419 6.15 -2.75 29.42
CA LEU A 419 5.53 -3.97 29.92
C LEU A 419 6.40 -5.17 29.55
N ARG A 420 6.75 -5.98 30.55
CA ARG A 420 7.32 -7.30 30.34
C ARG A 420 6.18 -8.31 30.29
N VAL A 421 6.10 -9.06 29.20
CA VAL A 421 5.11 -10.11 28.97
C VAL A 421 5.81 -11.45 28.98
N ASN A 422 5.41 -12.36 29.88
CA ASN A 422 6.00 -13.70 29.96
C ASN A 422 5.00 -14.73 29.41
N LEU A 423 5.33 -15.36 28.31
CA LEU A 423 4.49 -16.36 27.67
C LEU A 423 4.72 -17.75 28.28
N THR A 424 4.03 -18.03 29.36
CA THR A 424 4.08 -19.35 30.04
C THR A 424 3.03 -20.33 29.50
N THR A 425 1.97 -19.82 28.93
CA THR A 425 0.84 -20.60 28.38
C THR A 425 0.40 -19.97 27.08
N LEU A 426 0.10 -20.78 26.06
CA LEU A 426 -0.39 -20.36 24.76
C LEU A 426 -1.63 -21.20 24.35
N PRO A 427 -2.64 -20.59 23.73
CA PRO A 427 -2.73 -19.17 23.39
C PRO A 427 -2.97 -18.28 24.63
N ALA A 428 -2.52 -17.01 24.54
CA ALA A 428 -2.71 -15.99 25.56
C ALA A 428 -3.03 -14.64 24.93
N ARG A 429 -3.57 -13.69 25.69
CA ARG A 429 -3.88 -12.35 25.19
C ARG A 429 -3.44 -11.24 26.14
N LEU A 430 -3.11 -10.08 25.57
CA LEU A 430 -2.87 -8.82 26.28
C LEU A 430 -3.93 -7.82 25.83
N VAL A 431 -4.51 -7.07 26.79
CA VAL A 431 -5.55 -6.05 26.51
C VAL A 431 -4.96 -4.67 26.72
N ILE A 432 -5.22 -3.73 25.81
CA ILE A 432 -4.74 -2.36 25.84
C ILE A 432 -5.91 -1.39 25.64
N GLY A 433 -5.97 -0.37 26.49
CA GLY A 433 -6.90 0.75 26.36
C GLY A 433 -8.33 0.45 26.85
N ASP A 434 -8.55 -0.58 27.68
CA ASP A 434 -9.90 -0.91 28.19
C ASP A 434 -10.28 -0.12 29.46
N GLY A 435 -9.35 0.59 30.03
CA GLY A 435 -9.55 1.36 31.26
C GLY A 435 -9.72 0.53 32.53
N GLN A 436 -9.57 -0.80 32.47
CA GLN A 436 -9.68 -1.76 33.58
C GLN A 436 -8.39 -2.53 33.79
N VAL A 437 -8.04 -3.44 32.88
CA VAL A 437 -6.75 -4.16 32.89
C VAL A 437 -5.63 -3.23 32.54
N ASP A 438 -5.87 -2.29 31.62
CA ASP A 438 -4.97 -1.22 31.24
C ASP A 438 -5.61 0.13 31.59
N PRO A 439 -5.37 0.68 32.79
CA PRO A 439 -5.98 1.92 33.26
C PRO A 439 -5.59 3.11 32.39
N ALA A 440 -6.52 4.04 32.18
CA ALA A 440 -6.23 5.30 31.52
C ALA A 440 -5.23 6.13 32.36
N ILE A 441 -4.26 6.79 31.68
CA ILE A 441 -3.40 7.77 32.35
C ILE A 441 -4.19 9.02 32.72
N THR A 442 -3.76 9.70 33.78
CA THR A 442 -4.34 10.93 34.27
C THR A 442 -3.40 12.10 34.04
N GLY A 443 -3.96 13.28 33.88
CA GLY A 443 -3.25 14.52 33.64
C GLY A 443 -4.08 15.74 34.01
N VAL A 444 -3.70 16.90 33.51
CA VAL A 444 -4.36 18.18 33.79
C VAL A 444 -4.50 18.98 32.50
N ASP A 445 -5.70 19.50 32.24
CA ASP A 445 -5.87 20.58 31.26
C ASP A 445 -5.31 21.88 31.86
N LYS A 446 -4.14 22.31 31.39
CA LYS A 446 -3.43 23.49 31.93
C LYS A 446 -4.16 24.81 31.64
N LEU A 447 -5.05 24.83 30.65
CA LEU A 447 -5.85 26.03 30.35
C LEU A 447 -6.95 26.25 31.41
N THR A 448 -7.47 25.17 32.00
CA THR A 448 -8.58 25.23 32.96
C THR A 448 -8.23 24.81 34.36
N GLY A 449 -7.07 24.14 34.54
CA GLY A 449 -6.65 23.53 35.82
C GLY A 449 -7.43 22.24 36.15
N GLN A 450 -8.30 21.77 35.28
CA GLN A 450 -9.16 20.61 35.55
C GLN A 450 -8.41 19.28 35.34
N PRO A 451 -8.61 18.30 36.24
CA PRO A 451 -8.08 16.95 36.04
C PRO A 451 -8.64 16.32 34.75
N GLN A 452 -7.79 15.59 34.06
CA GLN A 452 -8.13 14.88 32.84
C GLN A 452 -7.79 13.39 32.96
N ARG A 453 -8.58 12.57 32.28
CA ARG A 453 -8.35 11.13 32.12
C ARG A 453 -8.30 10.81 30.65
N LEU A 454 -7.18 10.27 30.18
CA LEU A 454 -6.99 9.94 28.76
C LEU A 454 -7.61 8.58 28.44
N ALA A 455 -8.93 8.56 28.20
CA ALA A 455 -9.64 7.33 27.83
C ALA A 455 -9.04 6.74 26.53
N GLY A 456 -8.74 5.42 26.56
CA GLY A 456 -8.10 4.75 25.43
C GLY A 456 -6.59 4.94 25.32
N ASN A 457 -5.97 5.80 26.15
CA ASN A 457 -4.51 6.05 26.17
C ASN A 457 -3.94 6.46 24.80
N TYR A 458 -4.68 7.26 24.01
CA TYR A 458 -4.21 7.75 22.71
C TYR A 458 -2.90 8.53 22.85
N GLY A 459 -1.93 8.23 21.98
CA GLY A 459 -0.59 8.84 22.06
C GLY A 459 0.35 8.26 23.11
N VAL A 460 -0.15 7.39 24.01
CA VAL A 460 0.72 6.62 24.92
C VAL A 460 1.48 5.57 24.15
N ARG A 461 2.81 5.55 24.26
CA ARG A 461 3.62 4.50 23.65
C ARG A 461 3.74 3.32 24.60
N TYR A 462 3.27 2.16 24.16
CA TYR A 462 3.50 0.88 24.82
C TYR A 462 4.75 0.24 24.22
N HIS A 463 5.73 -0.03 25.06
CA HIS A 463 6.89 -0.84 24.70
C HIS A 463 6.78 -2.18 25.42
N LEU A 464 6.58 -3.24 24.66
CA LEU A 464 6.35 -4.59 25.16
C LEU A 464 7.61 -5.42 24.95
N GLU A 465 8.18 -5.95 26.03
CA GLU A 465 9.23 -6.96 26.01
C GLU A 465 8.57 -8.33 26.22
N VAL A 466 8.43 -9.11 25.16
CA VAL A 466 7.77 -10.42 25.19
C VAL A 466 8.82 -11.52 25.27
N TYR A 467 8.79 -12.31 26.33
CA TYR A 467 9.70 -13.44 26.59
C TYR A 467 9.00 -14.77 26.44
N GLY A 468 9.73 -15.83 26.07
CA GLY A 468 9.18 -17.12 25.69
C GLY A 468 8.48 -17.07 24.34
N ALA A 469 8.91 -16.14 23.47
CA ALA A 469 8.26 -15.84 22.21
C ALA A 469 8.67 -16.75 21.05
N ALA A 470 9.76 -17.52 21.18
CA ALA A 470 10.24 -18.38 20.11
C ALA A 470 9.15 -19.32 19.57
N GLY A 471 8.98 -19.36 18.25
CA GLY A 471 7.97 -20.20 17.61
C GLY A 471 6.52 -19.79 17.89
N THR A 472 6.26 -18.56 18.32
CA THR A 472 4.91 -18.02 18.48
C THR A 472 4.48 -17.20 17.26
N ALA A 473 3.17 -17.09 17.05
CA ALA A 473 2.56 -16.11 16.16
C ALA A 473 1.84 -15.05 17.00
N VAL A 474 2.05 -13.78 16.67
CA VAL A 474 1.41 -12.66 17.33
C VAL A 474 0.38 -12.05 16.41
N ALA A 475 -0.83 -11.79 16.90
CA ALA A 475 -1.87 -11.13 16.15
C ALA A 475 -2.51 -9.99 16.95
N PHE A 476 -3.16 -9.10 16.22
CA PHE A 476 -3.87 -7.93 16.73
C PHE A 476 -5.37 -8.10 16.52
N SER A 477 -6.18 -7.81 17.53
CA SER A 477 -7.64 -7.83 17.44
C SER A 477 -8.25 -6.50 17.87
N PRO A 478 -9.09 -5.86 17.05
CA PRO A 478 -9.89 -4.73 17.46
C PRO A 478 -11.03 -5.22 18.36
N ARG A 479 -11.23 -4.61 19.50
CA ARG A 479 -12.31 -4.97 20.44
C ARG A 479 -13.32 -3.85 20.64
N GLY A 480 -12.92 -2.61 20.36
CA GLY A 480 -13.76 -1.42 20.50
C GLY A 480 -14.53 -1.04 19.23
N GLY A 481 -14.30 -1.71 18.11
CA GLY A 481 -14.91 -1.39 16.82
C GLY A 481 -13.87 -1.10 15.74
N LEU A 482 -14.16 -0.12 14.88
CA LEU A 482 -13.32 0.26 13.74
C LEU A 482 -11.90 0.64 14.17
N TYR A 483 -10.90 -0.03 13.61
CA TYR A 483 -9.49 0.23 13.88
C TYR A 483 -8.64 0.26 12.62
N ARG A 484 -7.77 1.26 12.57
CA ARG A 484 -6.60 1.34 11.69
C ARG A 484 -5.41 1.88 12.49
N GLY A 485 -4.25 1.27 12.37
CA GLY A 485 -3.06 1.72 13.09
C GLY A 485 -1.80 1.13 12.50
N ALA A 486 -0.73 1.19 13.28
CA ALA A 486 0.55 0.57 12.98
C ALA A 486 1.18 0.02 14.25
N MET A 487 2.05 -0.97 14.10
CA MET A 487 2.88 -1.51 15.17
C MET A 487 4.29 -1.72 14.67
N HIS A 488 5.28 -1.33 15.48
CA HIS A 488 6.67 -1.64 15.19
C HIS A 488 7.07 -2.92 15.91
N VAL A 489 7.73 -3.83 15.18
CA VAL A 489 8.15 -5.15 15.64
C VAL A 489 9.67 -5.24 15.54
N GLN A 490 10.34 -5.71 16.58
CA GLN A 490 11.76 -6.03 16.62
C GLN A 490 11.94 -7.48 17.08
N ASP A 491 12.44 -8.37 16.21
CA ASP A 491 12.68 -9.80 16.47
C ASP A 491 14.15 -10.12 16.19
N GLY A 492 14.99 -10.04 17.21
CA GLY A 492 16.45 -10.10 17.05
C GLY A 492 16.95 -9.01 16.09
N PRO A 493 17.63 -9.35 14.99
CA PRO A 493 18.12 -8.36 14.02
C PRO A 493 17.03 -7.86 13.06
N LEU A 494 15.84 -8.46 13.06
CA LEU A 494 14.74 -8.10 12.15
C LEU A 494 13.88 -7.01 12.80
N ALA A 495 13.67 -5.93 12.06
CA ALA A 495 12.79 -4.84 12.47
C ALA A 495 11.82 -4.49 11.33
N GLN A 496 10.54 -4.31 11.66
CA GLN A 496 9.54 -3.93 10.68
C GLN A 496 8.37 -3.19 11.32
N THR A 497 7.83 -2.20 10.60
CA THR A 497 6.54 -1.58 10.94
C THR A 497 5.42 -2.26 10.16
N ILE A 498 4.42 -2.76 10.88
CA ILE A 498 3.27 -3.48 10.32
C ILE A 498 2.08 -2.53 10.26
N LYS A 499 1.49 -2.39 9.08
CA LYS A 499 0.23 -1.66 8.87
C LYS A 499 -0.96 -2.52 9.31
N LEU A 500 -1.87 -1.97 10.10
CA LEU A 500 -2.98 -2.68 10.73
C LEU A 500 -4.35 -2.11 10.33
N PRO A 501 -5.18 -2.86 9.60
CA PRO A 501 -4.83 -4.03 8.80
C PRO A 501 -4.09 -3.62 7.51
N ARG A 502 -3.56 -4.57 6.75
CA ARG A 502 -2.88 -4.31 5.46
C ARG A 502 -3.81 -3.60 4.47
N THR A 503 -5.07 -4.02 4.41
CA THR A 503 -6.10 -3.43 3.57
C THR A 503 -7.41 -3.24 4.33
N GLY A 504 -8.17 -2.21 3.99
CA GLY A 504 -9.48 -1.93 4.61
C GLY A 504 -9.39 -1.54 6.08
N ASN A 505 -10.40 -1.94 6.86
CA ASN A 505 -10.51 -1.69 8.30
C ASN A 505 -10.52 -3.01 9.06
N ALA A 506 -10.00 -3.04 10.28
CA ALA A 506 -10.26 -4.09 11.25
C ALA A 506 -11.47 -3.68 12.10
N ILE A 507 -12.52 -4.51 12.12
CA ILE A 507 -13.77 -4.20 12.82
C ILE A 507 -14.19 -5.37 13.70
N GLU A 508 -14.00 -6.58 13.21
CA GLU A 508 -14.51 -7.81 13.82
C GLU A 508 -13.50 -8.36 14.81
N PRO A 509 -13.87 -8.43 16.11
CA PRO A 509 -12.94 -8.90 17.14
C PRO A 509 -12.47 -10.35 16.95
N ASP A 510 -13.27 -11.19 16.31
CA ASP A 510 -13.00 -12.60 16.02
C ASP A 510 -12.24 -12.82 14.70
N GLN A 511 -11.83 -11.73 14.04
CA GLN A 511 -10.95 -11.73 12.88
C GLN A 511 -9.66 -10.94 13.16
N PRO A 512 -8.75 -11.51 13.99
CA PRO A 512 -7.49 -10.85 14.27
C PRO A 512 -6.63 -10.69 13.01
N VAL A 513 -5.74 -9.70 13.09
CA VAL A 513 -4.76 -9.38 12.04
C VAL A 513 -3.43 -9.99 12.45
N LEU A 514 -2.83 -10.83 11.62
CA LEU A 514 -1.48 -11.35 11.88
C LEU A 514 -0.49 -10.21 11.94
N LEU A 515 0.32 -10.17 13.00
CA LEU A 515 1.42 -9.22 13.14
C LEU A 515 2.75 -9.84 12.72
N TRP A 516 3.13 -10.94 13.39
CA TRP A 516 4.46 -11.51 13.28
C TRP A 516 4.49 -12.99 13.61
N ARG A 517 5.47 -13.70 13.06
CA ARG A 517 5.88 -15.04 13.51
C ARG A 517 7.28 -14.92 14.09
N THR A 518 7.38 -15.14 15.40
CA THR A 518 8.59 -14.87 16.16
C THR A 518 9.60 -16.00 16.01
N ARG A 519 10.85 -15.62 15.81
CA ARG A 519 12.00 -16.54 15.73
C ARG A 519 12.82 -16.53 17.00
N SER A 520 12.96 -15.36 17.60
CA SER A 520 13.76 -15.16 18.81
C SER A 520 12.94 -15.44 20.06
N ASP A 521 13.59 -15.78 21.16
CA ASP A 521 12.92 -15.98 22.45
C ASP A 521 12.39 -14.65 23.04
N ARG A 522 13.02 -13.53 22.66
CA ARG A 522 12.57 -12.18 22.98
C ARG A 522 12.05 -11.48 21.74
N LEU A 523 10.84 -10.92 21.84
CA LEU A 523 10.21 -10.05 20.86
C LEU A 523 9.92 -8.70 21.49
N ASP A 524 10.37 -7.62 20.86
CA ASP A 524 10.02 -6.26 21.29
C ASP A 524 8.96 -5.68 20.35
N LEU A 525 7.90 -5.10 20.93
CA LEU A 525 6.78 -4.50 20.19
C LEU A 525 6.56 -3.08 20.68
N ASP A 526 6.43 -2.14 19.76
CA ASP A 526 5.99 -0.77 20.05
C ASP A 526 4.62 -0.53 19.42
N LEU A 527 3.66 -0.14 20.27
CA LEU A 527 2.30 0.22 19.90
C LEU A 527 1.96 1.60 20.46
N VAL A 528 1.29 2.40 19.65
CA VAL A 528 0.58 3.60 20.09
C VAL A 528 -0.88 3.47 19.68
N PRO A 529 -1.85 3.62 20.60
CA PRO A 529 -3.27 3.67 20.25
C PRO A 529 -3.51 4.76 19.20
N ALA A 530 -4.04 4.35 18.04
CA ALA A 530 -4.18 5.23 16.88
C ALA A 530 -5.34 6.19 17.04
N SER A 531 -5.11 7.49 16.86
CA SER A 531 -6.15 8.51 16.82
C SER A 531 -7.20 8.20 15.76
N GLY A 532 -8.47 8.53 16.01
CA GLY A 532 -9.59 8.23 15.11
C GLY A 532 -9.99 6.75 15.01
N SER A 533 -9.36 5.87 15.81
CA SER A 533 -9.69 4.44 15.91
C SER A 533 -10.25 4.09 17.27
N ASN A 534 -10.99 2.99 17.37
CA ASN A 534 -11.67 2.61 18.60
C ASN A 534 -10.81 1.70 19.49
N LEU A 535 -10.87 1.92 20.79
CA LEU A 535 -10.28 1.08 21.84
C LEU A 535 -11.40 0.36 22.61
N PRO A 536 -11.14 -0.78 23.28
CA PRO A 536 -9.82 -1.41 23.45
C PRO A 536 -9.39 -2.27 22.26
N VAL A 537 -8.11 -2.68 22.32
CA VAL A 537 -7.53 -3.68 21.41
C VAL A 537 -6.92 -4.82 22.20
N SER A 538 -6.65 -5.95 21.54
CA SER A 538 -5.91 -7.06 22.13
C SER A 538 -4.77 -7.51 21.24
N LEU A 539 -3.65 -7.89 21.85
CA LEU A 539 -2.63 -8.70 21.22
C LEU A 539 -2.86 -10.15 21.64
N ILE A 540 -2.79 -11.05 20.68
CA ILE A 540 -2.98 -12.48 20.90
C ILE A 540 -1.69 -13.19 20.52
N PHE A 541 -1.24 -14.09 21.41
CA PHE A 541 -0.06 -14.89 21.23
C PHE A 541 -0.50 -16.34 21.03
N TYR A 542 -0.17 -16.94 19.88
CA TYR A 542 -0.50 -18.30 19.53
C TYR A 542 0.74 -19.17 19.53
N ARG A 543 0.57 -20.46 19.80
CA ARG A 543 1.61 -21.44 19.50
C ARG A 543 1.76 -21.50 17.98
N GLY A 544 2.94 -21.22 17.47
CA GLY A 544 3.26 -21.37 16.05
C GLY A 544 3.08 -22.85 15.65
N GLY A 545 2.46 -23.11 14.50
CA GLY A 545 2.35 -24.46 13.98
C GLY A 545 3.77 -24.99 13.69
N THR A 546 4.22 -26.00 14.41
CA THR A 546 5.38 -26.80 14.02
C THR A 546 5.00 -27.55 12.77
N GLY A 547 5.27 -26.95 11.60
CA GLY A 547 5.23 -27.70 10.34
C GLY A 547 6.30 -28.78 10.41
N THR A 548 5.91 -30.01 10.65
CA THR A 548 6.74 -31.19 10.33
C THR A 548 6.77 -31.40 8.83
N GLY A 549 7.12 -30.38 8.06
CA GLY A 549 7.48 -30.45 6.66
C GLY A 549 9.00 -30.42 6.58
N THR A 550 9.61 -31.55 6.26
CA THR A 550 10.95 -31.64 5.74
C THR A 550 11.02 -30.88 4.42
N GLY A 551 11.24 -29.59 4.45
CA GLY A 551 11.30 -28.74 3.26
C GLY A 551 11.67 -27.32 3.65
N THR A 552 12.94 -27.05 3.58
CA THR A 552 13.59 -25.74 3.43
C THR A 552 12.85 -24.55 4.06
N GLY A 553 13.33 -24.21 5.21
CA GLY A 553 13.33 -22.94 5.93
C GLY A 553 12.24 -21.91 5.63
N TYR A 554 11.73 -21.35 6.67
CA TYR A 554 10.95 -20.09 6.74
C TYR A 554 11.59 -18.89 5.99
N GLY A 555 12.64 -19.11 5.22
CA GLY A 555 13.41 -18.10 4.48
C GLY A 555 12.78 -17.57 3.20
N GLY A 556 11.67 -18.13 2.72
CA GLY A 556 11.10 -17.78 1.40
C GLY A 556 9.81 -16.97 1.41
N LEU A 557 9.17 -16.72 2.56
CA LEU A 557 7.84 -16.09 2.64
C LEU A 557 7.82 -14.66 3.16
N PHE A 558 8.95 -14.12 3.57
CA PHE A 558 9.04 -12.72 3.93
C PHE A 558 9.50 -11.91 2.72
N LYS A 559 8.58 -11.55 1.84
CA LYS A 559 8.78 -10.33 1.05
C LYS A 559 8.62 -9.16 2.01
N PRO A 560 9.64 -8.28 2.16
CA PRO A 560 9.44 -7.04 2.89
C PRO A 560 8.31 -6.28 2.22
N TYR A 561 7.40 -5.74 3.04
CA TYR A 561 6.38 -4.81 2.57
C TYR A 561 7.11 -3.66 1.86
N GLN A 562 6.87 -3.51 0.56
CA GLN A 562 7.15 -2.26 -0.15
C GLN A 562 5.86 -1.41 -0.10
N PRO A 563 5.97 -0.14 0.32
CA PRO A 563 4.83 0.76 0.49
C PRO A 563 4.03 0.97 -0.79
#